data_786dd1dfaa65419fa5a40a66b1f00ea8
#
_entry.id   786dd1dfaa65419fa5a40a66b1f00ea8
#
_cell.length_a   1.000
_cell.length_b   1.000
_cell.length_c   1.000
_cell.angle_alpha   90.00
_cell.angle_beta   90.00
_cell.angle_gamma   90.00
#
_symmetry.space_group_name_H-M   'P 1'
#
loop_
_entity.id
_entity.type
_entity.pdbx_description
1 polymer ?
#
loop_
_entity_poly.entity_id
_entity_poly.type
_entity_poly.pdbx_seq_one_letter_code
_entity_poly.pdbx_strand_id
1 'polypeptide(L)'
;ASDPAKRRSFARDCARVVKEFGLDGIDIDWEYPGSDIAGISSSPDDKANFTLLMRDLRSSLGKKKLLTIASVCNADYIDFKAVLPYLDYVNVMSYDMGTQNTHHAALYRSEYAGHCTADEAVRKHIAAGVPPRKIVMGMPFYGRGVKGYVPYRKESSSDKEFWDDTAKVPMILDSLGNMLFGYENTRSIAEKCRYIVSNGLRGGMYWEYNADNASHDLARAVYEGLRGVSDAGGNTNVRPANYAKSKRFKALMLWDPYAEIAHVQFDKQSMEFFHRLNCGDGFVLDTTTTLKAYTYDQLKEYSVIIALNASPSDPESRALFEKYMENGGGWLGFHASAYNDRNTHWPWYGKFLGCGEFKANNWPPQAALLEIDTHEHPVTKNLPDTYVTPPSEFYQWASEPRDNKDVQVLLTLSAKNYPMGVKDIVYGGDFPVVWTNKNYRMVYINMGHGDESYKDATQQLLFLNAFRWIVSRDPKGDPFDK
;
A
#
# COMPACT_ATOMS: atom_id res chain seq x y z
N ALA A 1 14.54 -0.91 33.50
CA ALA A 1 14.96 0.48 33.26
C ALA A 1 15.70 1.11 34.44
N SER A 2 15.46 0.64 35.69
CA SER A 2 16.09 1.15 36.92
C SER A 2 17.63 0.94 36.94
N ASP A 3 18.11 -0.21 36.47
CA ASP A 3 19.55 -0.52 36.40
C ASP A 3 20.24 0.21 35.23
N PRO A 4 21.20 1.12 35.48
CA PRO A 4 21.86 1.86 34.42
C PRO A 4 22.64 0.99 33.42
N ALA A 5 23.23 -0.14 33.89
CA ALA A 5 23.98 -1.03 32.99
C ALA A 5 23.05 -1.80 32.03
N LYS A 6 21.99 -2.34 32.57
CA LYS A 6 20.94 -3.04 31.76
C LYS A 6 20.26 -2.08 30.80
N ARG A 7 19.92 -0.85 31.22
CA ARG A 7 19.30 0.17 30.38
C ARG A 7 20.20 0.53 29.21
N ARG A 8 21.50 0.77 29.43
CA ARG A 8 22.46 1.04 28.35
C ARG A 8 22.71 -0.17 27.47
N SER A 9 22.66 -1.41 28.01
CA SER A 9 22.74 -2.63 27.22
C SER A 9 21.56 -2.72 26.26
N PHE A 10 20.33 -2.56 26.76
CA PHE A 10 19.12 -2.54 25.97
C PHE A 10 19.18 -1.47 24.86
N ALA A 11 19.63 -0.25 25.17
CA ALA A 11 19.75 0.82 24.20
C ALA A 11 20.75 0.48 23.06
N ARG A 12 21.88 -0.18 23.38
CA ARG A 12 22.83 -0.66 22.37
C ARG A 12 22.24 -1.79 21.53
N ASP A 13 21.48 -2.71 22.14
CA ASP A 13 20.83 -3.81 21.43
C ASP A 13 19.78 -3.28 20.45
N CYS A 14 18.96 -2.30 20.86
CA CYS A 14 18.05 -1.60 19.95
C CYS A 14 18.79 -0.95 18.77
N ALA A 15 19.89 -0.25 19.02
CA ALA A 15 20.69 0.36 17.95
C ALA A 15 21.32 -0.69 17.02
N ARG A 16 21.77 -1.83 17.58
CA ARG A 16 22.27 -2.98 16.79
C ARG A 16 21.19 -3.53 15.88
N VAL A 17 19.99 -3.80 16.39
CA VAL A 17 18.85 -4.32 15.62
C VAL A 17 18.47 -3.34 14.49
N VAL A 18 18.36 -2.04 14.78
CA VAL A 18 18.08 -1.02 13.77
C VAL A 18 19.10 -1.04 12.65
N LYS A 19 20.40 -1.18 12.98
CA LYS A 19 21.47 -1.25 11.99
C LYS A 19 21.45 -2.56 11.20
N GLU A 20 21.29 -3.69 11.88
CA GLU A 20 21.34 -5.04 11.30
C GLU A 20 20.21 -5.28 10.30
N PHE A 21 19.00 -4.82 10.64
CA PHE A 21 17.82 -5.00 9.81
C PHE A 21 17.48 -3.77 8.94
N GLY A 22 18.30 -2.73 8.95
CA GLY A 22 18.07 -1.54 8.14
C GLY A 22 16.83 -0.73 8.55
N LEU A 23 16.40 -0.82 9.81
CA LEU A 23 15.16 -0.18 10.29
C LEU A 23 15.30 1.34 10.35
N ASP A 24 14.16 2.06 10.28
CA ASP A 24 14.12 3.51 10.41
C ASP A 24 14.19 4.00 11.84
N GLY A 25 13.90 3.15 12.82
CA GLY A 25 13.93 3.49 14.23
C GLY A 25 13.37 2.44 15.15
N ILE A 26 13.00 2.86 16.36
CA ILE A 26 12.40 2.04 17.43
C ILE A 26 11.18 2.77 18.00
N ASP A 27 10.09 2.04 18.21
CA ASP A 27 8.97 2.44 19.05
C ASP A 27 9.03 1.69 20.39
N ILE A 28 8.84 2.41 21.49
CA ILE A 28 8.83 1.82 22.84
C ILE A 28 7.41 1.79 23.38
N ASP A 29 6.93 0.60 23.60
CA ASP A 29 5.63 0.30 24.20
C ASP A 29 5.83 -0.33 25.58
N TRP A 30 5.82 0.50 26.62
CA TRP A 30 5.90 0.07 28.02
C TRP A 30 4.55 0.31 28.70
N GLU A 31 3.82 -0.74 28.99
CA GLU A 31 2.47 -0.69 29.56
C GLU A 31 2.47 -1.21 31.02
N TYR A 32 2.63 -0.37 32.03
CA TYR A 32 2.92 1.07 32.01
C TYR A 32 3.95 1.41 33.06
N PRO A 33 4.78 2.47 32.88
CA PRO A 33 5.72 2.91 33.93
C PRO A 33 5.01 3.26 35.24
N GLY A 34 5.38 2.59 36.34
CA GLY A 34 4.80 2.81 37.66
C GLY A 34 3.43 2.15 37.89
N SER A 35 2.99 1.23 37.03
CA SER A 35 1.73 0.52 37.16
C SER A 35 1.93 -0.98 36.85
N ASP A 36 1.27 -1.83 37.62
CA ASP A 36 1.23 -3.30 37.46
C ASP A 36 -0.06 -3.78 36.76
N ILE A 37 -0.89 -2.87 36.26
CA ILE A 37 -2.21 -3.18 35.68
C ILE A 37 -2.12 -4.16 34.49
N ALA A 38 -1.03 -4.14 33.76
CA ALA A 38 -0.77 -5.03 32.62
C ALA A 38 -0.02 -6.33 33.06
N GLY A 39 0.06 -6.63 34.34
CA GLY A 39 0.69 -7.85 34.85
C GLY A 39 2.22 -7.83 34.88
N ILE A 40 2.82 -6.66 34.75
CA ILE A 40 4.28 -6.46 34.87
C ILE A 40 4.66 -5.88 36.23
N SER A 41 5.93 -6.05 36.63
CA SER A 41 6.45 -5.41 37.85
C SER A 41 6.53 -3.88 37.67
N SER A 42 6.19 -3.14 38.72
CA SER A 42 6.23 -1.69 38.74
C SER A 42 7.04 -1.13 39.91
N SER A 43 7.49 0.11 39.75
CA SER A 43 8.20 0.87 40.79
C SER A 43 7.74 2.35 40.72
N PRO A 44 7.70 3.04 41.89
CA PRO A 44 7.40 4.49 41.91
C PRO A 44 8.38 5.31 41.06
N ASP A 45 9.59 4.82 40.84
CA ASP A 45 10.65 5.50 40.07
C ASP A 45 10.54 5.24 38.55
N ASP A 46 9.60 4.42 38.07
CA ASP A 46 9.55 4.02 36.67
C ASP A 46 9.30 5.17 35.71
N LYS A 47 8.53 6.18 36.12
CA LYS A 47 8.34 7.40 35.32
C LYS A 47 9.68 8.14 35.05
N ALA A 48 10.52 8.24 36.08
CA ALA A 48 11.86 8.81 35.94
C ALA A 48 12.80 7.88 35.14
N ASN A 49 12.73 6.57 35.41
CA ASN A 49 13.50 5.55 34.71
C ASN A 49 13.13 5.48 33.21
N PHE A 50 11.88 5.73 32.86
CA PHE A 50 11.45 5.83 31.46
C PHE A 50 12.12 6.99 30.75
N THR A 51 12.20 8.15 31.40
CA THR A 51 12.93 9.32 30.86
C THR A 51 14.40 8.99 30.61
N LEU A 52 15.06 8.33 31.57
CA LEU A 52 16.44 7.90 31.42
C LEU A 52 16.62 6.87 30.29
N LEU A 53 15.64 5.97 30.10
CA LEU A 53 15.65 5.02 29.01
C LEU A 53 15.57 5.72 27.64
N MET A 54 14.67 6.69 27.48
CA MET A 54 14.54 7.47 26.23
C MET A 54 15.83 8.23 25.92
N ARG A 55 16.47 8.82 26.91
CA ARG A 55 17.78 9.47 26.77
C ARG A 55 18.86 8.49 26.27
N ASP A 56 18.97 7.31 26.90
CA ASP A 56 20.00 6.32 26.56
C ASP A 56 19.73 5.71 25.17
N LEU A 57 18.47 5.48 24.80
CA LEU A 57 18.07 5.07 23.44
C LEU A 57 18.42 6.12 22.40
N ARG A 58 18.07 7.38 22.62
CA ARG A 58 18.40 8.47 21.71
C ARG A 58 19.90 8.63 21.51
N SER A 59 20.67 8.46 22.60
CA SER A 59 22.14 8.49 22.53
C SER A 59 22.71 7.36 21.67
N SER A 60 22.14 6.16 21.75
CA SER A 60 22.59 4.97 21.01
C SER A 60 22.13 4.97 19.55
N LEU A 61 20.90 5.42 19.26
CA LEU A 61 20.32 5.48 17.92
C LEU A 61 20.86 6.67 17.10
N GLY A 62 21.30 7.74 17.77
CA GLY A 62 21.67 9.00 17.12
C GLY A 62 20.45 9.81 16.65
N LYS A 63 20.69 10.94 15.97
CA LYS A 63 19.63 11.88 15.56
C LYS A 63 18.90 11.51 14.27
N LYS A 64 19.43 10.58 13.48
CA LYS A 64 18.89 10.22 12.16
C LYS A 64 17.85 9.11 12.21
N LYS A 65 17.78 8.35 13.30
CA LYS A 65 16.84 7.25 13.48
C LYS A 65 15.66 7.70 14.35
N LEU A 66 14.47 7.19 14.03
CA LEU A 66 13.26 7.50 14.79
C LEU A 66 13.31 6.85 16.17
N LEU A 67 12.85 7.57 17.17
CA LEU A 67 12.53 7.07 18.50
C LEU A 67 11.15 7.56 18.87
N THR A 68 10.22 6.65 19.01
CA THR A 68 8.83 6.92 19.31
C THR A 68 8.36 6.09 20.50
N ILE A 69 7.19 6.40 21.01
CA ILE A 69 6.58 5.67 22.12
C ILE A 69 5.10 5.47 21.87
N ALA A 70 4.53 4.38 22.39
CA ALA A 70 3.10 4.25 22.60
C ALA A 70 2.71 4.86 23.97
N SER A 71 1.52 5.46 24.02
CA SER A 71 1.00 6.10 25.22
C SER A 71 -0.50 5.89 25.34
N VAL A 72 -0.95 5.53 26.54
CA VAL A 72 -2.36 5.31 26.86
C VAL A 72 -3.15 6.62 26.90
N CYS A 73 -4.46 6.53 26.71
CA CYS A 73 -5.36 7.66 26.54
C CYS A 73 -5.37 8.73 27.66
N ASN A 74 -4.99 8.36 28.90
CA ASN A 74 -5.01 9.29 30.04
C ASN A 74 -3.79 10.19 30.15
N ALA A 75 -2.68 9.86 29.44
CA ALA A 75 -1.39 10.59 29.48
C ALA A 75 -0.69 10.60 30.87
N ASP A 76 -1.00 9.70 31.78
CA ASP A 76 -0.58 9.81 33.20
C ASP A 76 0.75 9.14 33.51
N TYR A 77 1.18 8.12 32.77
CA TYR A 77 2.32 7.28 33.10
C TYR A 77 3.69 7.84 32.65
N ILE A 78 3.68 8.93 31.89
CA ILE A 78 4.90 9.47 31.26
C ILE A 78 5.06 10.95 31.61
N ASP A 79 6.27 11.39 31.96
CA ASP A 79 6.61 12.80 32.02
C ASP A 79 6.97 13.30 30.63
N PHE A 80 5.93 13.77 29.90
CA PHE A 80 6.11 14.23 28.52
C PHE A 80 7.07 15.39 28.39
N LYS A 81 7.11 16.31 29.36
CA LYS A 81 8.05 17.45 29.32
C LYS A 81 9.49 16.98 29.35
N ALA A 82 9.77 15.94 30.13
CA ALA A 82 11.11 15.38 30.26
C ALA A 82 11.53 14.49 29.08
N VAL A 83 10.59 13.75 28.44
CA VAL A 83 10.93 12.80 27.37
C VAL A 83 10.91 13.40 25.96
N LEU A 84 10.09 14.44 25.71
CA LEU A 84 9.91 15.05 24.39
C LEU A 84 11.18 15.51 23.69
N PRO A 85 12.25 15.95 24.38
CA PRO A 85 13.54 16.25 23.73
C PRO A 85 14.19 15.05 23.03
N TYR A 86 13.85 13.83 23.44
CA TYR A 86 14.41 12.59 22.90
C TYR A 86 13.53 11.95 21.81
N LEU A 87 12.23 12.31 21.77
CA LEU A 87 11.24 11.66 20.92
C LEU A 87 10.98 12.42 19.62
N ASP A 88 10.74 11.67 18.55
CA ASP A 88 10.25 12.21 17.29
C ASP A 88 8.72 12.45 17.34
N TYR A 89 7.95 11.47 17.84
CA TYR A 89 6.52 11.59 18.05
C TYR A 89 6.00 10.57 19.08
N VAL A 90 4.72 10.69 19.41
CA VAL A 90 4.00 9.88 20.39
C VAL A 90 2.81 9.23 19.70
N ASN A 91 2.72 7.91 19.73
CA ASN A 91 1.58 7.12 19.29
C ASN A 91 0.57 7.01 20.44
N VAL A 92 -0.55 7.70 20.32
CA VAL A 92 -1.60 7.65 21.35
C VAL A 92 -2.51 6.48 21.08
N MET A 93 -2.55 5.51 21.99
CA MET A 93 -3.46 4.36 21.94
C MET A 93 -4.88 4.82 22.31
N SER A 94 -5.56 5.49 21.38
CA SER A 94 -6.93 5.98 21.51
C SER A 94 -7.95 4.88 21.20
N TYR A 95 -7.73 3.71 21.78
CA TYR A 95 -8.57 2.54 21.74
C TYR A 95 -8.49 1.78 23.06
N ASP A 96 -9.31 0.75 23.23
CA ASP A 96 -9.48 0.02 24.49
C ASP A 96 -9.95 0.91 25.66
N MET A 97 -10.62 2.02 25.31
CA MET A 97 -11.12 3.02 26.24
C MET A 97 -12.55 2.71 26.74
N GLY A 98 -13.07 1.53 26.46
CA GLY A 98 -14.43 1.12 26.82
C GLY A 98 -14.48 -0.16 27.64
N THR A 99 -15.70 -0.56 27.93
CA THR A 99 -16.05 -1.84 28.54
C THR A 99 -16.79 -2.71 27.51
N GLN A 100 -17.29 -3.88 27.92
CA GLN A 100 -18.13 -4.70 27.04
C GLN A 100 -19.44 -4.01 26.61
N ASN A 101 -19.89 -2.96 27.31
CA ASN A 101 -21.16 -2.26 27.08
C ASN A 101 -20.94 -0.80 26.62
N THR A 102 -19.70 -0.38 26.40
CA THR A 102 -19.37 0.98 25.95
C THR A 102 -18.36 0.93 24.83
N HIS A 103 -18.46 1.86 23.89
CA HIS A 103 -17.59 1.89 22.70
C HIS A 103 -16.14 2.22 23.10
N HIS A 104 -15.22 1.34 22.69
CA HIS A 104 -13.83 1.39 23.13
C HIS A 104 -12.96 2.40 22.35
N ALA A 105 -13.48 3.01 21.28
CA ALA A 105 -12.71 3.90 20.41
C ALA A 105 -13.56 5.09 19.87
N ALA A 106 -14.57 5.53 20.63
CA ALA A 106 -15.40 6.70 20.27
C ALA A 106 -14.52 7.91 19.98
N LEU A 107 -14.82 8.68 18.90
CA LEU A 107 -14.10 9.91 18.60
C LEU A 107 -14.49 11.01 19.60
N TYR A 108 -15.78 11.18 19.84
CA TYR A 108 -16.31 12.18 20.77
C TYR A 108 -17.17 11.55 21.85
N ARG A 109 -17.44 12.31 22.90
CA ARG A 109 -18.25 11.90 24.05
C ARG A 109 -19.72 11.75 23.64
N SER A 110 -20.28 10.57 23.89
CA SER A 110 -21.71 10.26 23.82
C SER A 110 -22.08 9.33 25.00
N GLU A 111 -23.34 8.93 25.09
CA GLU A 111 -23.82 7.97 26.09
C GLU A 111 -23.19 6.57 25.92
N TYR A 112 -22.78 6.21 24.69
CA TYR A 112 -22.12 4.94 24.38
C TYR A 112 -20.59 4.98 24.56
N ALA A 113 -19.99 6.15 24.73
CA ALA A 113 -18.54 6.27 24.87
C ALA A 113 -18.04 5.65 26.19
N GLY A 114 -16.86 5.04 26.13
CA GLY A 114 -16.19 4.48 27.30
C GLY A 114 -15.65 5.55 28.27
N HIS A 115 -14.68 5.17 29.11
CA HIS A 115 -14.11 6.07 30.10
C HIS A 115 -13.29 7.22 29.51
N CYS A 116 -12.88 7.11 28.24
CA CYS A 116 -12.18 8.13 27.48
C CYS A 116 -12.63 8.10 26.01
N THR A 117 -12.36 9.18 25.27
CA THR A 117 -12.57 9.24 23.82
C THR A 117 -11.28 9.65 23.13
N ALA A 118 -11.20 9.49 21.81
CA ALA A 118 -10.00 9.84 21.06
C ALA A 118 -9.69 11.35 21.14
N ASP A 119 -10.72 12.22 21.10
CA ASP A 119 -10.58 13.65 21.31
C ASP A 119 -10.06 14.00 22.71
N GLU A 120 -10.61 13.36 23.74
CA GLU A 120 -10.15 13.55 25.12
C GLU A 120 -8.71 13.08 25.32
N ALA A 121 -8.33 11.96 24.72
CA ALA A 121 -6.96 11.43 24.76
C ALA A 121 -5.98 12.43 24.12
N VAL A 122 -6.30 12.94 22.94
CA VAL A 122 -5.48 13.97 22.28
C VAL A 122 -5.36 15.23 23.14
N ARG A 123 -6.47 15.74 23.69
CA ARG A 123 -6.43 16.94 24.56
C ARG A 123 -5.60 16.72 25.82
N LYS A 124 -5.67 15.54 26.45
CA LYS A 124 -4.85 15.20 27.63
C LYS A 124 -3.36 15.21 27.30
N HIS A 125 -2.97 14.66 26.15
CA HIS A 125 -1.57 14.72 25.71
C HIS A 125 -1.09 16.13 25.41
N ILE A 126 -1.93 16.95 24.78
CA ILE A 126 -1.63 18.38 24.56
C ILE A 126 -1.45 19.09 25.90
N ALA A 127 -2.35 18.87 26.86
CA ALA A 127 -2.27 19.44 28.21
C ALA A 127 -1.01 18.97 28.96
N ALA A 128 -0.57 17.73 28.74
CA ALA A 128 0.68 17.18 29.27
C ALA A 128 1.94 17.75 28.59
N GLY A 129 1.78 18.56 27.55
CA GLY A 129 2.87 19.26 26.86
C GLY A 129 3.30 18.68 25.51
N VAL A 130 2.59 17.68 24.97
CA VAL A 130 2.88 17.12 23.66
C VAL A 130 2.35 18.05 22.58
N PRO A 131 3.18 18.61 21.69
CA PRO A 131 2.67 19.44 20.60
C PRO A 131 1.81 18.63 19.62
N PRO A 132 0.72 19.17 19.08
CA PRO A 132 -0.15 18.44 18.12
C PRO A 132 0.64 17.76 16.99
N ARG A 133 1.63 18.44 16.41
CA ARG A 133 2.50 17.92 15.35
C ARG A 133 3.37 16.71 15.75
N LYS A 134 3.40 16.34 17.04
CA LYS A 134 4.06 15.13 17.56
C LYS A 134 3.07 14.07 18.03
N ILE A 135 1.76 14.28 17.91
CA ILE A 135 0.74 13.30 18.26
C ILE A 135 0.33 12.51 17.02
N VAL A 136 0.40 11.19 17.13
CA VAL A 136 -0.16 10.24 16.17
C VAL A 136 -1.35 9.55 16.85
N MET A 137 -2.56 9.68 16.27
CA MET A 137 -3.78 9.14 16.85
C MET A 137 -3.97 7.66 16.47
N GLY A 138 -4.25 6.80 17.44
CA GLY A 138 -4.48 5.37 17.26
C GLY A 138 -5.90 5.05 16.84
N MET A 139 -6.04 4.08 15.94
CA MET A 139 -7.30 3.56 15.42
C MET A 139 -7.29 2.03 15.52
N PRO A 140 -8.28 1.38 16.16
CA PRO A 140 -8.33 -0.07 16.21
C PRO A 140 -8.90 -0.64 14.92
N PHE A 141 -8.27 -1.68 14.39
CA PHE A 141 -8.84 -2.48 13.30
C PHE A 141 -9.59 -3.72 13.83
N TYR A 142 -10.14 -3.58 15.00
CA TYR A 142 -10.94 -4.59 15.68
C TYR A 142 -12.06 -3.92 16.47
N GLY A 143 -13.06 -4.71 16.81
CA GLY A 143 -14.14 -4.28 17.69
C GLY A 143 -14.07 -4.99 19.05
N ARG A 144 -14.78 -4.42 20.00
CA ARG A 144 -14.97 -4.97 21.36
C ARG A 144 -16.43 -4.92 21.79
N GLY A 145 -16.82 -5.89 22.61
CA GLY A 145 -18.17 -5.99 23.16
C GLY A 145 -18.36 -7.27 23.97
N VAL A 146 -19.58 -7.75 24.04
CA VAL A 146 -19.93 -8.97 24.79
C VAL A 146 -19.17 -10.22 24.31
N LYS A 147 -18.71 -10.24 23.07
CA LYS A 147 -17.88 -11.32 22.50
C LYS A 147 -16.37 -11.09 22.70
N GLY A 148 -15.96 -10.05 23.43
CA GLY A 148 -14.56 -9.67 23.58
C GLY A 148 -13.98 -9.03 22.32
N TYR A 149 -12.71 -9.34 22.02
CA TYR A 149 -11.99 -8.88 20.83
C TYR A 149 -12.44 -9.61 19.57
N VAL A 150 -12.81 -8.87 18.52
CA VAL A 150 -13.13 -9.43 17.19
C VAL A 150 -12.41 -8.61 16.13
N PRO A 151 -11.49 -9.20 15.33
CA PRO A 151 -10.82 -8.47 14.26
C PRO A 151 -11.80 -8.08 13.13
N TYR A 152 -11.61 -6.93 12.51
CA TYR A 152 -12.48 -6.39 11.46
C TYR A 152 -12.74 -7.40 10.33
N ARG A 153 -11.74 -8.17 9.92
CA ARG A 153 -11.88 -9.22 8.88
C ARG A 153 -12.93 -10.30 9.18
N LYS A 154 -13.38 -10.43 10.44
CA LYS A 154 -14.42 -11.39 10.87
C LYS A 154 -15.77 -10.74 11.09
N GLU A 155 -15.85 -9.43 10.92
CA GLU A 155 -17.11 -8.72 11.02
C GLU A 155 -17.87 -8.87 9.70
N SER A 156 -19.04 -9.46 9.76
CA SER A 156 -20.00 -9.36 8.67
C SER A 156 -20.72 -8.02 8.82
N SER A 157 -20.82 -7.24 7.75
CA SER A 157 -21.74 -6.10 7.68
C SER A 157 -23.11 -6.57 8.15
N SER A 158 -23.54 -6.08 9.30
CA SER A 158 -24.84 -6.42 9.88
C SER A 158 -25.85 -5.41 9.43
N ASP A 159 -27.02 -5.86 8.94
CA ASP A 159 -28.20 -5.02 8.70
C ASP A 159 -28.70 -4.31 9.98
N LYS A 160 -28.00 -4.51 11.10
CA LYS A 160 -28.27 -3.95 12.42
C LYS A 160 -27.20 -2.96 12.89
N GLU A 161 -26.36 -2.46 11.97
CA GLU A 161 -25.39 -1.41 12.31
C GLU A 161 -26.14 -0.13 12.73
N PHE A 162 -25.87 0.35 13.93
CA PHE A 162 -26.27 1.66 14.42
C PHE A 162 -25.07 2.62 14.31
N TRP A 163 -25.30 3.81 13.77
CA TRP A 163 -24.31 4.87 13.70
C TRP A 163 -24.57 5.93 14.76
N ASP A 164 -23.64 6.09 15.70
CA ASP A 164 -23.67 7.21 16.64
C ASP A 164 -23.08 8.47 15.97
N ASP A 165 -23.97 9.38 15.58
CA ASP A 165 -23.54 10.60 14.89
C ASP A 165 -22.84 11.60 15.84
N THR A 166 -22.99 11.48 17.14
CA THR A 166 -22.24 12.26 18.14
C THR A 166 -20.83 11.71 18.31
N ALA A 167 -20.69 10.42 18.57
CA ALA A 167 -19.39 9.77 18.78
C ALA A 167 -18.63 9.45 17.48
N LYS A 168 -19.30 9.54 16.32
CA LYS A 168 -18.76 9.26 14.98
C LYS A 168 -18.23 7.84 14.82
N VAL A 169 -18.97 6.86 15.36
CA VAL A 169 -18.59 5.45 15.32
C VAL A 169 -19.79 4.52 15.09
N PRO A 170 -19.57 3.35 14.44
CA PRO A 170 -20.59 2.33 14.29
C PRO A 170 -20.61 1.38 15.52
N MET A 171 -21.78 0.84 15.80
CA MET A 171 -21.96 -0.21 16.81
C MET A 171 -23.15 -1.10 16.50
N ILE A 172 -23.27 -2.21 17.21
CA ILE A 172 -24.42 -3.09 17.19
C ILE A 172 -25.13 -2.94 18.53
N LEU A 173 -26.42 -2.67 18.49
CA LEU A 173 -27.30 -2.55 19.67
C LEU A 173 -28.21 -3.77 19.78
N ASP A 174 -28.63 -4.09 21.01
CA ASP A 174 -29.74 -5.01 21.25
C ASP A 174 -31.11 -4.32 21.02
N SER A 175 -32.18 -5.04 21.19
CA SER A 175 -33.56 -4.51 21.04
C SER A 175 -33.96 -3.48 22.10
N LEU A 176 -33.17 -3.34 23.16
CA LEU A 176 -33.38 -2.38 24.25
C LEU A 176 -32.45 -1.14 24.12
N GLY A 177 -31.61 -1.11 23.07
CA GLY A 177 -30.68 -0.01 22.84
C GLY A 177 -29.35 -0.14 23.58
N ASN A 178 -29.05 -1.27 24.21
CA ASN A 178 -27.75 -1.48 24.86
C ASN A 178 -26.70 -1.89 23.82
N MET A 179 -25.50 -1.39 23.93
CA MET A 179 -24.41 -1.74 23.04
C MET A 179 -23.95 -3.19 23.28
N LEU A 180 -23.98 -3.99 22.23
CA LEU A 180 -23.45 -5.36 22.20
C LEU A 180 -22.02 -5.40 21.67
N PHE A 181 -21.69 -4.52 20.73
CA PHE A 181 -20.41 -4.52 20.05
C PHE A 181 -20.11 -3.16 19.40
N GLY A 182 -18.95 -2.59 19.70
CA GLY A 182 -18.45 -1.36 19.10
C GLY A 182 -17.19 -1.61 18.26
N TYR A 183 -17.06 -0.99 17.09
CA TYR A 183 -15.98 -1.25 16.14
C TYR A 183 -15.68 -0.02 15.27
N GLU A 184 -14.75 -0.13 14.34
CA GLU A 184 -14.49 0.86 13.31
C GLU A 184 -14.98 0.37 11.95
N ASN A 185 -15.47 1.29 11.12
CA ASN A 185 -15.69 1.07 9.69
C ASN A 185 -15.00 2.17 8.88
N THR A 186 -15.07 2.12 7.56
CA THR A 186 -14.43 3.13 6.68
C THR A 186 -14.95 4.54 6.93
N ARG A 187 -16.24 4.70 7.34
CA ARG A 187 -16.83 5.98 7.69
C ARG A 187 -16.23 6.56 8.97
N SER A 188 -16.11 5.78 10.04
CA SER A 188 -15.54 6.24 11.32
C SER A 188 -14.03 6.53 11.20
N ILE A 189 -13.31 5.75 10.42
CA ILE A 189 -11.91 6.02 10.07
C ILE A 189 -11.79 7.36 9.33
N ALA A 190 -12.66 7.64 8.36
CA ALA A 190 -12.66 8.92 7.64
C ALA A 190 -12.93 10.12 8.58
N GLU A 191 -13.85 9.98 9.55
CA GLU A 191 -14.09 11.00 10.58
C GLU A 191 -12.84 11.25 11.44
N LYS A 192 -12.16 10.19 11.87
CA LYS A 192 -10.91 10.29 12.64
C LYS A 192 -9.78 10.91 11.82
N CYS A 193 -9.68 10.60 10.55
CA CYS A 193 -8.72 11.26 9.67
C CYS A 193 -9.00 12.75 9.49
N ARG A 194 -10.28 13.15 9.35
CA ARG A 194 -10.66 14.56 9.33
C ARG A 194 -10.26 15.26 10.64
N TYR A 195 -10.50 14.62 11.78
CA TYR A 195 -10.08 15.13 13.09
C TYR A 195 -8.56 15.34 13.15
N ILE A 196 -7.76 14.35 12.73
CA ILE A 196 -6.28 14.42 12.69
C ILE A 196 -5.84 15.65 11.88
N VAL A 197 -6.37 15.80 10.67
CA VAL A 197 -6.01 16.90 9.76
C VAL A 197 -6.42 18.25 10.34
N SER A 198 -7.67 18.37 10.83
CA SER A 198 -8.22 19.63 11.35
C SER A 198 -7.52 20.10 12.61
N ASN A 199 -6.98 19.20 13.43
CA ASN A 199 -6.27 19.53 14.66
C ASN A 199 -4.74 19.61 14.48
N GLY A 200 -4.23 19.49 13.25
CA GLY A 200 -2.80 19.57 12.95
C GLY A 200 -1.96 18.49 13.62
N LEU A 201 -2.57 17.31 13.85
CA LEU A 201 -1.85 16.16 14.38
C LEU A 201 -0.84 15.62 13.36
N ARG A 202 0.13 14.85 13.83
CA ARG A 202 1.16 14.28 12.96
C ARG A 202 0.60 13.27 11.97
N GLY A 203 -0.37 12.46 12.39
CA GLY A 203 -0.96 11.41 11.56
C GLY A 203 -1.76 10.41 12.37
N GLY A 204 -2.05 9.27 11.76
CA GLY A 204 -2.72 8.13 12.38
C GLY A 204 -1.84 6.89 12.41
N MET A 205 -2.00 6.05 13.41
CA MET A 205 -1.52 4.67 13.46
C MET A 205 -2.69 3.73 13.72
N TYR A 206 -2.54 2.46 13.46
CA TYR A 206 -3.60 1.49 13.73
C TYR A 206 -3.07 0.21 14.37
N TRP A 207 -3.87 -0.37 15.22
CA TRP A 207 -3.69 -1.70 15.80
C TRP A 207 -4.83 -2.60 15.35
N GLU A 208 -4.63 -3.66 14.59
CA GLU A 208 -3.38 -4.10 14.02
C GLU A 208 -3.59 -4.43 12.52
N TYR A 209 -2.53 -4.39 11.74
CA TYR A 209 -2.59 -4.66 10.29
C TYR A 209 -3.28 -5.99 9.95
N ASN A 210 -2.99 -7.06 10.71
CA ASN A 210 -3.54 -8.38 10.50
C ASN A 210 -5.05 -8.49 10.83
N ALA A 211 -5.63 -7.51 11.51
CA ALA A 211 -7.05 -7.48 11.83
C ALA A 211 -7.94 -6.92 10.71
N ASP A 212 -7.35 -6.22 9.73
CA ASP A 212 -8.08 -5.70 8.58
C ASP A 212 -8.57 -6.84 7.67
N ASN A 213 -9.56 -6.55 6.83
CA ASN A 213 -10.06 -7.53 5.86
C ASN A 213 -9.08 -7.70 4.67
N ALA A 214 -9.33 -8.70 3.83
CA ALA A 214 -8.47 -9.02 2.69
C ALA A 214 -8.38 -7.86 1.66
N SER A 215 -9.36 -6.96 1.64
CA SER A 215 -9.37 -5.77 0.78
C SER A 215 -8.63 -4.58 1.40
N HIS A 216 -8.15 -4.71 2.65
CA HIS A 216 -7.52 -3.63 3.43
C HIS A 216 -8.36 -2.34 3.49
N ASP A 217 -9.66 -2.48 3.71
CA ASP A 217 -10.61 -1.37 3.64
C ASP A 217 -10.33 -0.30 4.68
N LEU A 218 -9.98 -0.67 5.92
CA LEU A 218 -9.67 0.30 6.98
C LEU A 218 -8.31 0.95 6.73
N ALA A 219 -7.28 0.19 6.36
CA ALA A 219 -5.96 0.76 6.03
C ALA A 219 -6.05 1.73 4.86
N ARG A 220 -6.86 1.41 3.85
CA ARG A 220 -7.15 2.29 2.72
C ARG A 220 -7.87 3.55 3.18
N ALA A 221 -8.89 3.42 4.02
CA ALA A 221 -9.62 4.59 4.57
C ALA A 221 -8.70 5.52 5.37
N VAL A 222 -7.75 4.99 6.17
CA VAL A 222 -6.71 5.79 6.84
C VAL A 222 -5.86 6.54 5.83
N TYR A 223 -5.37 5.82 4.82
CA TYR A 223 -4.49 6.38 3.79
C TYR A 223 -5.18 7.51 3.00
N GLU A 224 -6.39 7.26 2.52
CA GLU A 224 -7.19 8.21 1.74
C GLU A 224 -7.62 9.40 2.60
N GLY A 225 -8.10 9.13 3.82
CA GLY A 225 -8.56 10.16 4.74
C GLY A 225 -7.46 11.13 5.18
N LEU A 226 -6.23 10.65 5.40
CA LEU A 226 -5.08 11.51 5.76
C LEU A 226 -4.52 12.26 4.54
N ARG A 227 -4.79 11.82 3.33
CA ARG A 227 -4.38 12.50 2.09
C ARG A 227 -5.38 13.54 1.60
N GLY A 228 -6.56 13.65 2.19
CA GLY A 228 -7.60 14.57 1.77
C GLY A 228 -8.31 14.17 0.48
N VAL A 229 -8.37 12.87 0.17
CA VAL A 229 -9.26 12.34 -0.86
C VAL A 229 -10.63 12.19 -0.23
N SER A 230 -11.50 13.18 -0.41
CA SER A 230 -12.88 13.15 0.09
C SER A 230 -13.78 12.44 -0.91
N ASP A 231 -14.43 11.36 -0.50
CA ASP A 231 -15.72 11.00 -1.09
C ASP A 231 -16.78 12.02 -0.69
N ALA A 232 -17.54 12.48 -1.70
CA ALA A 232 -18.67 13.39 -1.67
C ALA A 232 -18.36 14.90 -1.53
N GLY A 233 -18.29 15.59 -2.68
CA GLY A 233 -18.92 16.92 -2.89
C GLY A 233 -18.57 18.02 -1.90
N GLY A 234 -17.29 18.31 -1.66
CA GLY A 234 -16.91 19.46 -0.87
C GLY A 234 -15.44 19.80 -1.11
N ASN A 235 -15.24 20.86 -1.86
CA ASN A 235 -13.95 21.45 -2.17
C ASN A 235 -13.26 21.94 -0.89
N THR A 236 -12.30 21.18 -0.35
CA THR A 236 -11.37 21.70 0.66
C THR A 236 -9.94 21.30 0.27
N ASN A 237 -9.31 22.20 -0.50
CA ASN A 237 -7.87 22.25 -0.69
C ASN A 237 -7.18 22.58 0.64
N VAL A 238 -6.88 21.59 1.47
CA VAL A 238 -5.91 21.74 2.56
C VAL A 238 -4.84 20.65 2.37
N ARG A 239 -3.84 20.99 1.59
CA ARG A 239 -2.58 20.22 1.54
C ARG A 239 -1.77 20.56 2.79
N PRO A 240 -1.27 19.59 3.57
CA PRO A 240 -0.22 19.86 4.55
C PRO A 240 1.00 20.40 3.81
N ALA A 241 1.44 21.59 4.17
CA ALA A 241 2.46 22.36 3.44
C ALA A 241 3.84 21.70 3.32
N ASN A 242 4.10 20.55 3.96
CA ASN A 242 5.39 19.85 3.95
C ASN A 242 5.44 18.55 3.17
N TYR A 243 4.31 18.02 2.65
CA TYR A 243 4.30 16.80 1.83
C TYR A 243 4.53 17.09 0.33
N ALA A 244 4.49 18.36 -0.07
CA ALA A 244 4.61 18.77 -1.47
C ALA A 244 6.05 18.71 -2.03
N LYS A 245 7.06 18.38 -1.21
CA LYS A 245 8.48 18.40 -1.61
C LYS A 245 9.08 17.04 -2.02
N SER A 246 8.33 15.94 -1.99
CA SER A 246 8.91 14.62 -2.31
C SER A 246 8.12 13.76 -3.29
N LYS A 247 7.17 14.33 -4.03
CA LYS A 247 6.49 13.57 -5.11
C LYS A 247 7.41 13.54 -6.33
N ARG A 248 8.08 12.39 -6.51
CA ARG A 248 9.06 12.23 -7.58
C ARG A 248 8.40 12.18 -8.96
N PHE A 249 7.23 11.52 -9.08
CA PHE A 249 6.49 11.36 -10.34
C PHE A 249 5.05 10.90 -10.09
N LYS A 250 4.27 10.73 -11.17
CA LYS A 250 2.91 10.15 -11.15
C LYS A 250 2.87 8.87 -11.99
N ALA A 251 2.16 7.86 -11.52
CA ALA A 251 1.82 6.64 -12.25
C ALA A 251 0.29 6.48 -12.31
N LEU A 252 -0.23 6.00 -13.44
CA LEU A 252 -1.65 5.75 -13.66
C LEU A 252 -1.88 4.28 -13.94
N MET A 253 -2.72 3.60 -13.17
CA MET A 253 -3.16 2.24 -13.44
C MET A 253 -4.45 2.26 -14.26
N LEU A 254 -4.42 1.62 -15.43
CA LEU A 254 -5.59 1.37 -16.27
C LEU A 254 -6.01 -0.08 -16.09
N TRP A 255 -7.28 -0.34 -15.74
CA TRP A 255 -7.81 -1.67 -15.49
C TRP A 255 -9.28 -1.78 -15.86
N ASP A 256 -9.79 -3.01 -16.02
CA ASP A 256 -11.20 -3.28 -16.28
C ASP A 256 -11.80 -4.13 -15.14
N PRO A 257 -12.69 -3.57 -14.29
CA PRO A 257 -13.32 -4.31 -13.20
C PRO A 257 -14.32 -5.37 -13.68
N TYR A 258 -14.68 -5.38 -14.96
CA TYR A 258 -15.63 -6.31 -15.58
C TYR A 258 -14.95 -7.35 -16.47
N ALA A 259 -13.61 -7.38 -16.51
CA ALA A 259 -12.84 -8.41 -17.20
C ALA A 259 -13.09 -9.80 -16.59
N GLU A 260 -12.51 -10.83 -17.19
CA GLU A 260 -12.52 -12.19 -16.65
C GLU A 260 -12.01 -12.18 -15.17
N ILE A 261 -12.62 -13.02 -14.33
CA ILE A 261 -12.36 -13.02 -12.89
C ILE A 261 -10.89 -13.20 -12.54
N ALA A 262 -10.16 -14.01 -13.27
CA ALA A 262 -8.73 -14.23 -13.06
C ALA A 262 -7.88 -13.01 -13.44
N HIS A 263 -8.28 -12.24 -14.43
CA HIS A 263 -7.67 -10.95 -14.75
C HIS A 263 -7.92 -9.93 -13.63
N VAL A 264 -9.15 -9.82 -13.14
CA VAL A 264 -9.50 -8.95 -12.01
C VAL A 264 -8.76 -9.33 -10.73
N GLN A 265 -8.52 -10.64 -10.49
CA GLN A 265 -7.71 -11.10 -9.35
C GLN A 265 -6.26 -10.63 -9.46
N PHE A 266 -5.64 -10.79 -10.63
CA PHE A 266 -4.31 -10.28 -10.89
C PHE A 266 -4.25 -8.75 -10.73
N ASP A 267 -5.20 -8.02 -11.29
CA ASP A 267 -5.26 -6.55 -11.26
C ASP A 267 -5.30 -6.03 -9.82
N LYS A 268 -6.10 -6.65 -8.95
CA LYS A 268 -6.16 -6.30 -7.52
C LYS A 268 -4.83 -6.51 -6.81
N GLN A 269 -4.15 -7.63 -7.05
CA GLN A 269 -2.81 -7.88 -6.48
C GLN A 269 -1.76 -6.91 -7.03
N SER A 270 -1.86 -6.55 -8.32
CA SER A 270 -1.01 -5.52 -8.92
C SER A 270 -1.21 -4.17 -8.22
N MET A 271 -2.46 -3.77 -7.99
CA MET A 271 -2.77 -2.55 -7.26
C MET A 271 -2.14 -2.54 -5.87
N GLU A 272 -2.25 -3.63 -5.12
CA GLU A 272 -1.62 -3.77 -3.80
C GLU A 272 -0.08 -3.67 -3.89
N PHE A 273 0.52 -4.33 -4.88
CA PHE A 273 1.98 -4.29 -5.10
C PHE A 273 2.47 -2.88 -5.39
N PHE A 274 1.85 -2.17 -6.35
CA PHE A 274 2.24 -0.81 -6.70
C PHE A 274 1.89 0.21 -5.61
N HIS A 275 0.84 -0.03 -4.81
CA HIS A 275 0.56 0.78 -3.62
C HIS A 275 1.65 0.62 -2.55
N ARG A 276 2.16 -0.59 -2.31
CA ARG A 276 3.31 -0.78 -1.41
C ARG A 276 4.56 -0.06 -1.91
N LEU A 277 4.83 -0.13 -3.22
CA LEU A 277 5.96 0.60 -3.83
C LEU A 277 5.79 2.12 -3.70
N ASN A 278 4.60 2.65 -3.90
CA ASN A 278 4.30 4.06 -3.72
C ASN A 278 4.65 4.53 -2.29
N CYS A 279 4.33 3.75 -1.28
CA CYS A 279 4.67 4.07 0.11
C CYS A 279 6.19 4.17 0.34
N GLY A 280 7.00 3.37 -0.38
CA GLY A 280 8.46 3.39 -0.30
C GLY A 280 9.11 4.46 -1.16
N ASP A 281 8.69 4.58 -2.41
CA ASP A 281 9.34 5.41 -3.44
C ASP A 281 8.72 6.83 -3.58
N GLY A 282 7.60 7.12 -2.92
CA GLY A 282 7.04 8.46 -2.80
C GLY A 282 6.47 9.04 -4.10
N PHE A 283 5.79 8.26 -4.95
CA PHE A 283 5.12 8.74 -6.16
C PHE A 283 3.60 8.84 -5.98
N VAL A 284 2.90 9.49 -6.92
CA VAL A 284 1.43 9.49 -6.96
C VAL A 284 0.98 8.30 -7.78
N LEU A 285 0.04 7.53 -7.26
CA LEU A 285 -0.56 6.40 -7.95
C LEU A 285 -2.06 6.62 -8.06
N ASP A 286 -2.53 6.85 -9.28
CA ASP A 286 -3.94 7.01 -9.58
C ASP A 286 -4.46 5.77 -10.34
N THR A 287 -5.77 5.51 -10.30
CA THR A 287 -6.41 4.42 -11.02
C THR A 287 -7.51 4.93 -11.91
N THR A 288 -7.72 4.29 -13.06
CA THR A 288 -8.80 4.61 -13.98
C THR A 288 -9.27 3.38 -14.75
N THR A 289 -10.52 3.39 -15.17
CA THR A 289 -11.07 2.38 -16.09
C THR A 289 -11.17 2.88 -17.52
N THR A 290 -10.87 4.16 -17.76
CA THR A 290 -10.94 4.76 -19.09
C THR A 290 -10.03 5.98 -19.20
N LEU A 291 -9.39 6.20 -20.35
CA LEU A 291 -8.62 7.41 -20.61
C LEU A 291 -9.48 8.61 -21.03
N LYS A 292 -10.75 8.42 -21.40
CA LYS A 292 -11.68 9.53 -21.69
C LYS A 292 -11.82 10.54 -20.56
N ALA A 293 -11.55 10.13 -19.31
CA ALA A 293 -11.59 11.00 -18.14
C ALA A 293 -10.46 12.04 -18.13
N TYR A 294 -9.51 11.96 -19.05
CA TYR A 294 -8.30 12.79 -19.06
C TYR A 294 -8.20 13.63 -20.33
N THR A 295 -7.69 14.84 -20.19
CA THR A 295 -7.11 15.60 -21.31
C THR A 295 -5.65 15.15 -21.53
N TYR A 296 -5.09 15.46 -22.71
CA TYR A 296 -3.67 15.19 -22.95
C TYR A 296 -2.76 15.90 -21.93
N ASP A 297 -3.09 17.14 -21.55
CA ASP A 297 -2.31 17.91 -20.58
C ASP A 297 -2.31 17.28 -19.17
N GLN A 298 -3.38 16.60 -18.81
CA GLN A 298 -3.45 15.81 -17.57
C GLN A 298 -2.67 14.49 -17.72
N LEU A 299 -2.84 13.77 -18.83
CA LEU A 299 -2.23 12.47 -19.04
C LEU A 299 -0.71 12.56 -19.17
N LYS A 300 -0.17 13.59 -19.83
CA LYS A 300 1.27 13.79 -19.94
C LYS A 300 2.00 14.04 -18.62
N GLU A 301 1.25 14.32 -17.52
CA GLU A 301 1.85 14.44 -16.19
C GLU A 301 2.28 13.10 -15.60
N TYR A 302 1.69 11.99 -16.06
CA TYR A 302 2.06 10.66 -15.63
C TYR A 302 3.34 10.20 -16.32
N SER A 303 4.28 9.69 -15.54
CA SER A 303 5.52 9.11 -16.06
C SER A 303 5.31 7.73 -16.65
N VAL A 304 4.26 7.03 -16.22
CA VAL A 304 3.94 5.68 -16.70
C VAL A 304 2.43 5.40 -16.59
N ILE A 305 1.89 4.75 -17.60
CA ILE A 305 0.60 4.04 -17.55
C ILE A 305 0.90 2.56 -17.30
N ILE A 306 0.36 2.02 -16.21
CA ILE A 306 0.42 0.59 -15.88
C ILE A 306 -0.90 -0.02 -16.36
N ALA A 307 -0.85 -0.77 -17.44
CA ALA A 307 -2.01 -1.39 -18.05
C ALA A 307 -2.21 -2.80 -17.48
N LEU A 308 -3.18 -2.93 -16.59
CA LEU A 308 -3.52 -4.16 -15.91
C LEU A 308 -4.63 -4.85 -16.69
N ASN A 309 -4.28 -5.86 -17.49
CA ASN A 309 -5.24 -6.61 -18.34
C ASN A 309 -6.20 -5.75 -19.17
N ALA A 310 -5.92 -4.48 -19.34
CA ALA A 310 -6.78 -3.51 -20.01
C ALA A 310 -6.00 -2.71 -21.04
N SER A 311 -6.65 -2.41 -22.15
CA SER A 311 -6.17 -1.48 -23.19
C SER A 311 -7.26 -0.46 -23.52
N PRO A 312 -6.91 0.71 -24.09
CA PRO A 312 -7.90 1.67 -24.57
C PRO A 312 -8.87 1.03 -25.57
N SER A 313 -10.17 0.99 -25.26
CA SER A 313 -11.16 0.29 -26.06
C SER A 313 -11.90 1.19 -27.06
N ASP A 314 -12.01 2.49 -26.76
CA ASP A 314 -12.76 3.44 -27.57
C ASP A 314 -11.82 4.38 -28.37
N PRO A 315 -12.30 4.98 -29.50
CA PRO A 315 -11.46 5.78 -30.38
C PRO A 315 -10.80 6.99 -29.70
N GLU A 316 -11.47 7.65 -28.77
CA GLU A 316 -10.94 8.84 -28.09
C GLU A 316 -9.81 8.45 -27.14
N SER A 317 -10.01 7.40 -26.35
CA SER A 317 -8.98 6.83 -25.47
C SER A 317 -7.77 6.32 -26.26
N ARG A 318 -7.99 5.69 -27.43
CA ARG A 318 -6.92 5.23 -28.32
C ARG A 318 -6.08 6.41 -28.86
N ALA A 319 -6.73 7.43 -29.40
CA ALA A 319 -6.05 8.62 -29.92
C ALA A 319 -5.25 9.35 -28.82
N LEU A 320 -5.79 9.40 -27.60
CA LEU A 320 -5.11 10.00 -26.47
C LEU A 320 -3.89 9.19 -26.04
N PHE A 321 -4.02 7.86 -26.01
CA PHE A 321 -2.91 6.94 -25.69
C PHE A 321 -1.80 7.00 -26.75
N GLU A 322 -2.14 6.96 -28.03
CA GLU A 322 -1.18 7.15 -29.14
C GLU A 322 -0.39 8.44 -28.94
N LYS A 323 -1.11 9.55 -28.76
CA LYS A 323 -0.47 10.86 -28.54
C LYS A 323 0.44 10.87 -27.32
N TYR A 324 0.04 10.20 -26.23
CA TYR A 324 0.85 10.09 -25.02
C TYR A 324 2.14 9.29 -25.29
N MET A 325 2.05 8.14 -25.95
CA MET A 325 3.21 7.29 -26.25
C MET A 325 4.16 7.91 -27.28
N GLU A 326 3.63 8.52 -28.34
CA GLU A 326 4.42 9.20 -29.39
C GLU A 326 5.18 10.43 -28.84
N ASN A 327 4.74 11.00 -27.73
CA ASN A 327 5.41 12.11 -27.05
C ASN A 327 6.24 11.66 -25.83
N GLY A 328 6.70 10.40 -25.81
CA GLY A 328 7.63 9.89 -24.80
C GLY A 328 6.97 9.42 -23.50
N GLY A 329 5.69 9.15 -23.52
CA GLY A 329 4.97 8.50 -22.41
C GLY A 329 5.56 7.12 -22.07
N GLY A 330 5.37 6.67 -20.85
CA GLY A 330 5.80 5.34 -20.38
C GLY A 330 4.64 4.36 -20.29
N TRP A 331 4.87 3.08 -20.62
CA TRP A 331 3.86 2.04 -20.52
C TRP A 331 4.42 0.72 -19.98
N LEU A 332 3.75 0.17 -18.97
CA LEU A 332 3.98 -1.17 -18.44
C LEU A 332 2.70 -1.98 -18.63
N GLY A 333 2.70 -2.90 -19.56
CA GLY A 333 1.53 -3.71 -19.88
C GLY A 333 1.64 -5.14 -19.41
N PHE A 334 0.56 -5.66 -18.87
CA PHE A 334 0.45 -7.03 -18.40
C PHE A 334 -0.59 -7.79 -19.21
N HIS A 335 -0.22 -8.99 -19.65
CA HIS A 335 -1.06 -10.05 -20.20
C HIS A 335 -2.12 -9.52 -21.19
N ALA A 336 -3.42 -9.54 -20.85
CA ALA A 336 -4.49 -9.13 -21.74
C ALA A 336 -4.45 -7.64 -22.14
N SER A 337 -3.59 -6.82 -21.51
CA SER A 337 -3.38 -5.45 -21.97
C SER A 337 -2.87 -5.38 -23.41
N ALA A 338 -2.16 -6.41 -23.90
CA ALA A 338 -1.69 -6.48 -25.28
C ALA A 338 -2.64 -7.26 -26.21
N TYR A 339 -3.77 -7.73 -25.72
CA TYR A 339 -4.73 -8.45 -26.57
C TYR A 339 -5.11 -7.59 -27.78
N ASN A 340 -4.88 -8.13 -28.95
CA ASN A 340 -5.02 -7.44 -30.23
C ASN A 340 -5.37 -8.51 -31.29
N ASP A 341 -6.62 -8.55 -31.68
CA ASP A 341 -7.13 -9.48 -32.66
C ASP A 341 -7.63 -8.75 -33.94
N ARG A 342 -8.04 -9.49 -34.95
CA ARG A 342 -8.57 -8.95 -36.20
C ARG A 342 -9.77 -7.99 -36.03
N ASN A 343 -10.48 -8.04 -34.90
CA ASN A 343 -11.63 -7.20 -34.61
C ASN A 343 -11.21 -5.92 -33.87
N THR A 344 -10.01 -5.87 -33.35
CA THR A 344 -9.50 -4.71 -32.62
C THR A 344 -9.35 -3.48 -33.53
N HIS A 345 -9.03 -3.68 -34.82
CA HIS A 345 -8.89 -2.61 -35.82
C HIS A 345 -8.06 -1.42 -35.35
N TRP A 346 -6.90 -1.71 -34.72
CA TRP A 346 -5.99 -0.69 -34.23
C TRP A 346 -4.54 -0.96 -34.68
N PRO A 347 -4.22 -0.69 -35.98
CA PRO A 347 -2.91 -1.03 -36.57
C PRO A 347 -1.72 -0.37 -35.86
N TRP A 348 -1.91 0.84 -35.31
CA TRP A 348 -0.89 1.51 -34.53
C TRP A 348 -0.47 0.68 -33.31
N TYR A 349 -1.45 0.02 -32.65
CA TYR A 349 -1.19 -0.76 -31.44
C TYR A 349 -0.32 -1.98 -31.71
N GLY A 350 -0.54 -2.70 -32.80
CA GLY A 350 0.35 -3.80 -33.21
C GLY A 350 1.78 -3.32 -33.49
N LYS A 351 1.95 -2.15 -34.12
CA LYS A 351 3.25 -1.51 -34.33
C LYS A 351 3.89 -1.11 -32.99
N PHE A 352 3.11 -0.55 -32.07
CA PHE A 352 3.56 -0.16 -30.74
C PHE A 352 4.00 -1.38 -29.92
N LEU A 353 3.22 -2.44 -29.88
CA LEU A 353 3.56 -3.69 -29.22
C LEU A 353 4.76 -4.40 -29.86
N GLY A 354 4.90 -4.26 -31.19
CA GLY A 354 5.96 -4.89 -31.96
C GLY A 354 5.70 -6.35 -32.29
N CYS A 355 4.47 -6.83 -32.13
CA CYS A 355 4.02 -8.19 -32.43
C CYS A 355 2.79 -8.19 -33.34
N GLY A 356 2.42 -9.38 -33.87
CA GLY A 356 1.20 -9.56 -34.63
C GLY A 356 -0.06 -9.60 -33.79
N GLU A 357 -1.15 -10.05 -34.43
CA GLU A 357 -2.42 -10.30 -33.74
C GLU A 357 -2.29 -11.50 -32.79
N PHE A 358 -3.14 -11.54 -31.74
CA PHE A 358 -3.28 -12.69 -30.87
C PHE A 358 -3.62 -13.95 -31.69
N LYS A 359 -2.90 -15.03 -31.42
CA LYS A 359 -3.03 -16.29 -32.16
C LYS A 359 -3.62 -17.42 -31.31
N ALA A 360 -3.06 -17.63 -30.12
CA ALA A 360 -3.41 -18.73 -29.23
C ALA A 360 -2.90 -18.48 -27.80
N ASN A 361 -3.35 -19.30 -26.89
CA ASN A 361 -2.87 -19.38 -25.51
C ASN A 361 -2.90 -20.84 -25.04
N ASN A 362 -2.31 -21.12 -23.89
CA ASN A 362 -2.50 -22.38 -23.19
C ASN A 362 -3.71 -22.29 -22.25
N TRP A 363 -4.50 -23.34 -22.18
CA TRP A 363 -5.57 -23.47 -21.19
C TRP A 363 -5.65 -24.91 -20.62
N PRO A 364 -5.77 -25.13 -19.30
CA PRO A 364 -5.80 -24.13 -18.22
C PRO A 364 -4.44 -23.44 -17.99
N PRO A 365 -4.40 -22.39 -17.12
CA PRO A 365 -3.16 -21.76 -16.67
C PRO A 365 -2.19 -22.77 -16.07
N GLN A 366 -0.91 -22.63 -16.38
CA GLN A 366 0.16 -23.52 -15.91
C GLN A 366 1.40 -22.74 -15.48
N ALA A 367 2.12 -23.29 -14.50
CA ALA A 367 3.46 -22.82 -14.19
C ALA A 367 4.41 -23.15 -15.35
N ALA A 368 5.31 -22.25 -15.66
CA ALA A 368 6.21 -22.41 -16.80
C ALA A 368 7.65 -21.99 -16.47
N LEU A 369 8.61 -22.76 -17.00
CA LEU A 369 10.02 -22.40 -16.95
C LEU A 369 10.29 -21.29 -17.98
N LEU A 370 10.81 -20.16 -17.53
CA LEU A 370 11.28 -19.07 -18.37
C LEU A 370 12.80 -19.05 -18.45
N GLU A 371 13.32 -18.62 -19.59
CA GLU A 371 14.73 -18.38 -19.86
C GLU A 371 14.97 -16.89 -20.05
N ILE A 372 16.05 -16.36 -19.50
CA ILE A 372 16.42 -14.95 -19.64
C ILE A 372 17.24 -14.80 -20.93
N ASP A 373 16.75 -14.01 -21.88
CA ASP A 373 17.43 -13.79 -23.17
C ASP A 373 18.69 -12.92 -23.02
N THR A 374 18.71 -12.00 -22.05
CA THR A 374 19.87 -11.14 -21.77
C THR A 374 19.85 -10.62 -20.36
N HIS A 375 21.00 -10.58 -19.69
CA HIS A 375 21.20 -9.94 -18.38
C HIS A 375 21.70 -8.50 -18.47
N GLU A 376 21.99 -8.00 -19.67
CA GLU A 376 22.49 -6.63 -19.86
C GLU A 376 21.41 -5.58 -19.72
N HIS A 377 20.13 -5.96 -19.88
CA HIS A 377 19.03 -5.02 -19.77
C HIS A 377 18.63 -4.79 -18.30
N PRO A 378 18.36 -3.55 -17.86
CA PRO A 378 18.00 -3.26 -16.47
C PRO A 378 16.77 -4.02 -15.96
N VAL A 379 15.83 -4.36 -16.82
CA VAL A 379 14.63 -5.14 -16.47
C VAL A 379 14.96 -6.54 -15.99
N THR A 380 16.02 -7.14 -16.50
CA THR A 380 16.48 -8.49 -16.16
C THR A 380 17.58 -8.51 -15.10
N LYS A 381 17.93 -7.35 -14.56
CA LYS A 381 18.99 -7.21 -13.55
C LYS A 381 18.68 -8.04 -12.30
N ASN A 382 19.66 -8.84 -11.88
CA ASN A 382 19.60 -9.70 -10.70
C ASN A 382 18.55 -10.83 -10.80
N LEU A 383 17.99 -11.11 -11.97
CA LEU A 383 17.20 -12.32 -12.18
C LEU A 383 18.14 -13.54 -12.36
N PRO A 384 17.74 -14.76 -11.96
CA PRO A 384 18.48 -15.98 -12.29
C PRO A 384 18.37 -16.29 -13.79
N ASP A 385 19.26 -17.11 -14.35
CA ASP A 385 19.22 -17.50 -15.77
C ASP A 385 17.88 -18.09 -16.21
N THR A 386 17.21 -18.78 -15.29
CA THR A 386 15.89 -19.36 -15.48
C THR A 386 15.08 -19.28 -14.18
N TYR A 387 13.77 -19.20 -14.28
CA TYR A 387 12.87 -19.41 -13.13
C TYR A 387 11.53 -19.99 -13.57
N VAL A 388 10.82 -20.61 -12.63
CA VAL A 388 9.47 -21.15 -12.86
C VAL A 388 8.46 -20.12 -12.39
N THR A 389 7.57 -19.69 -13.28
CA THR A 389 6.51 -18.74 -12.95
C THR A 389 5.44 -19.39 -12.09
N PRO A 390 4.67 -18.62 -11.27
CA PRO A 390 3.34 -19.03 -10.88
C PRO A 390 2.47 -19.40 -12.09
N PRO A 391 1.41 -20.22 -11.90
CA PRO A 391 0.51 -20.57 -12.99
C PRO A 391 -0.01 -19.33 -13.72
N SER A 392 0.09 -19.31 -15.04
CA SER A 392 -0.40 -18.24 -15.90
C SER A 392 -0.88 -18.81 -17.24
N GLU A 393 -1.66 -18.01 -17.92
CA GLU A 393 -2.00 -18.18 -19.32
C GLU A 393 -0.99 -17.38 -20.15
N PHE A 394 -0.44 -17.98 -21.19
CA PHE A 394 0.56 -17.35 -22.04
C PHE A 394 0.01 -17.14 -23.44
N TYR A 395 0.01 -15.89 -23.90
CA TYR A 395 -0.46 -15.51 -25.23
C TYR A 395 0.63 -15.66 -26.28
N GLN A 396 0.29 -16.30 -27.39
CA GLN A 396 1.10 -16.43 -28.59
C GLN A 396 0.59 -15.48 -29.68
N TRP A 397 1.48 -14.95 -30.48
CA TRP A 397 1.21 -13.94 -31.49
C TRP A 397 1.36 -14.51 -32.91
N ALA A 398 0.64 -13.94 -33.89
CA ALA A 398 0.67 -14.38 -35.29
C ALA A 398 2.00 -14.05 -35.97
N SER A 399 2.65 -12.95 -35.58
CA SER A 399 4.08 -12.70 -35.86
C SER A 399 4.81 -12.50 -34.55
N GLU A 400 5.94 -13.19 -34.39
CA GLU A 400 6.65 -13.22 -33.12
C GLU A 400 7.38 -11.88 -32.89
N PRO A 401 7.40 -11.38 -31.64
CA PRO A 401 8.13 -10.15 -31.30
C PRO A 401 9.61 -10.19 -31.70
N ARG A 402 10.25 -11.35 -31.66
CA ARG A 402 11.67 -11.52 -31.98
C ARG A 402 11.99 -11.24 -33.46
N ASP A 403 11.03 -11.43 -34.37
CA ASP A 403 11.20 -11.15 -35.80
C ASP A 403 11.23 -9.66 -36.12
N ASN A 404 10.82 -8.83 -35.15
CA ASN A 404 10.78 -7.37 -35.29
C ASN A 404 12.12 -6.77 -34.81
N LYS A 405 12.87 -6.13 -35.73
CA LYS A 405 14.17 -5.49 -35.42
C LYS A 405 14.07 -4.37 -34.36
N ASP A 406 12.90 -3.78 -34.18
CA ASP A 406 12.65 -2.72 -33.21
C ASP A 406 12.32 -3.28 -31.81
N VAL A 407 12.12 -4.59 -31.70
CA VAL A 407 11.87 -5.27 -30.42
C VAL A 407 13.16 -5.80 -29.84
N GLN A 408 13.28 -5.76 -28.52
CA GLN A 408 14.26 -6.49 -27.75
C GLN A 408 13.52 -7.45 -26.81
N VAL A 409 13.66 -8.74 -27.07
CA VAL A 409 13.14 -9.80 -26.19
C VAL A 409 14.03 -9.88 -24.95
N LEU A 410 13.42 -10.02 -23.79
CA LEU A 410 14.06 -10.06 -22.48
C LEU A 410 13.92 -11.44 -21.82
N LEU A 411 12.74 -12.07 -21.93
CA LEU A 411 12.47 -13.42 -21.44
C LEU A 411 11.66 -14.19 -22.45
N THR A 412 11.97 -15.49 -22.53
CA THR A 412 11.32 -16.45 -23.43
C THR A 412 10.84 -17.68 -22.65
N LEU A 413 9.72 -18.24 -23.09
CA LEU A 413 9.21 -19.52 -22.58
C LEU A 413 10.17 -20.66 -23.00
N SER A 414 10.72 -21.41 -22.05
CA SER A 414 11.64 -22.51 -22.35
C SER A 414 10.96 -23.60 -23.18
N ALA A 415 11.66 -24.11 -24.17
CA ALA A 415 11.20 -25.23 -24.98
C ALA A 415 10.89 -26.52 -24.17
N LYS A 416 11.39 -26.61 -22.94
CA LYS A 416 11.11 -27.71 -22.01
C LYS A 416 9.66 -27.74 -21.50
N ASN A 417 8.91 -26.67 -21.68
CA ASN A 417 7.51 -26.58 -21.25
C ASN A 417 6.53 -27.29 -22.18
N TYR A 418 6.90 -27.50 -23.44
CA TYR A 418 5.96 -27.97 -24.45
C TYR A 418 5.66 -29.47 -24.39
N PRO A 419 4.44 -29.90 -24.69
CA PRO A 419 3.26 -29.07 -24.98
C PRO A 419 2.67 -28.47 -23.68
N MET A 420 2.08 -27.26 -23.78
CA MET A 420 1.40 -26.58 -22.68
C MET A 420 -0.10 -26.47 -22.95
N GLY A 421 -0.89 -26.64 -21.90
CA GLY A 421 -2.36 -26.62 -21.97
C GLY A 421 -2.93 -28.03 -22.11
N VAL A 422 -4.26 -28.12 -21.99
CA VAL A 422 -5.04 -29.35 -22.12
C VAL A 422 -6.20 -29.17 -23.10
N LYS A 423 -6.93 -28.05 -22.96
CA LYS A 423 -8.04 -27.68 -23.85
C LYS A 423 -7.52 -26.86 -25.03
N ASP A 424 -6.81 -25.81 -24.73
CA ASP A 424 -6.11 -24.99 -25.71
C ASP A 424 -4.60 -25.28 -25.53
N ILE A 425 -3.95 -25.76 -26.57
CA ILE A 425 -2.61 -26.36 -26.47
C ILE A 425 -1.64 -25.58 -27.33
N VAL A 426 -0.55 -25.15 -26.69
CA VAL A 426 0.64 -24.62 -27.35
C VAL A 426 1.66 -25.74 -27.51
N TYR A 427 1.96 -26.10 -28.75
CA TYR A 427 2.81 -27.24 -29.06
C TYR A 427 4.30 -26.92 -29.19
N GLY A 428 4.66 -25.67 -29.27
CA GLY A 428 6.07 -25.24 -29.42
C GLY A 428 6.19 -23.91 -30.17
N GLY A 429 7.42 -23.54 -30.50
CA GLY A 429 7.79 -22.30 -31.18
C GLY A 429 8.72 -21.43 -30.35
N ASP A 430 9.21 -20.35 -30.93
CA ASP A 430 9.79 -19.23 -30.19
C ASP A 430 8.67 -18.49 -29.47
N PHE A 431 8.80 -18.22 -28.20
CA PHE A 431 7.69 -17.72 -27.40
C PHE A 431 8.17 -16.63 -26.42
N PRO A 432 8.45 -15.42 -26.92
CA PRO A 432 8.75 -14.28 -26.08
C PRO A 432 7.63 -13.97 -25.11
N VAL A 433 7.96 -13.80 -23.84
CA VAL A 433 6.99 -13.49 -22.77
C VAL A 433 7.23 -12.13 -22.11
N VAL A 434 8.44 -11.57 -22.26
CA VAL A 434 8.75 -10.21 -21.83
C VAL A 434 9.61 -9.53 -22.89
N TRP A 435 9.20 -8.33 -23.30
CA TRP A 435 9.97 -7.56 -24.28
C TRP A 435 9.75 -6.05 -24.15
N THR A 436 10.61 -5.29 -24.81
CA THR A 436 10.50 -3.84 -25.02
C THR A 436 10.59 -3.50 -26.50
N ASN A 437 9.89 -2.44 -26.93
CA ASN A 437 10.04 -1.84 -28.24
C ASN A 437 10.97 -0.62 -28.14
N LYS A 438 12.08 -0.62 -28.91
CA LYS A 438 13.14 0.41 -28.85
C LYS A 438 12.64 1.83 -29.20
N ASN A 439 11.52 1.92 -29.92
CA ASN A 439 10.92 3.20 -30.31
C ASN A 439 10.07 3.83 -29.21
N TYR A 440 9.76 3.09 -28.12
CA TYR A 440 8.87 3.53 -27.05
C TYR A 440 9.44 3.21 -25.67
N ARG A 441 9.05 3.97 -24.66
CA ARG A 441 9.33 3.63 -23.25
C ARG A 441 8.30 2.62 -22.76
N MET A 442 8.42 1.38 -23.17
CA MET A 442 7.44 0.35 -22.85
C MET A 442 8.10 -0.97 -22.45
N VAL A 443 7.44 -1.70 -21.59
CA VAL A 443 7.68 -3.13 -21.34
C VAL A 443 6.34 -3.85 -21.35
N TYR A 444 6.26 -4.93 -22.11
CA TYR A 444 5.17 -5.88 -22.03
C TYR A 444 5.60 -7.13 -21.25
N ILE A 445 4.71 -7.63 -20.41
CA ILE A 445 4.88 -8.84 -19.59
C ILE A 445 3.67 -9.74 -19.81
N ASN A 446 3.88 -10.91 -20.38
CA ASN A 446 2.80 -11.85 -20.72
C ASN A 446 2.14 -12.49 -19.48
N MET A 447 2.84 -12.55 -18.34
CA MET A 447 2.26 -13.03 -17.09
C MET A 447 1.28 -11.99 -16.54
N GLY A 448 0.11 -12.44 -16.12
CA GLY A 448 -0.93 -11.52 -15.62
C GLY A 448 -2.28 -12.19 -15.38
N HIS A 449 -2.29 -13.50 -15.17
CA HIS A 449 -3.51 -14.27 -14.97
C HIS A 449 -3.53 -14.92 -13.58
N GLY A 450 -4.64 -14.75 -12.84
CA GLY A 450 -4.86 -15.37 -11.53
C GLY A 450 -4.24 -14.62 -10.34
N ASP A 451 -4.40 -15.20 -9.15
CA ASP A 451 -4.03 -14.57 -7.87
C ASP A 451 -2.69 -15.05 -7.28
N GLU A 452 -1.91 -15.80 -8.07
CA GLU A 452 -0.62 -16.35 -7.64
C GLU A 452 0.58 -15.51 -8.11
N SER A 453 0.38 -14.62 -9.09
CA SER A 453 1.46 -13.94 -9.82
C SER A 453 2.41 -13.13 -8.93
N TYR A 454 1.94 -12.64 -7.81
CA TYR A 454 2.74 -11.86 -6.85
C TYR A 454 3.25 -12.67 -5.66
N LYS A 455 3.13 -13.99 -5.66
CA LYS A 455 3.69 -14.86 -4.59
C LYS A 455 5.16 -15.20 -4.84
N ASP A 456 5.63 -15.16 -6.08
CA ASP A 456 7.03 -15.42 -6.43
C ASP A 456 7.90 -14.17 -6.38
N ALA A 457 9.00 -14.24 -5.63
CA ALA A 457 9.91 -13.11 -5.42
C ALA A 457 10.67 -12.70 -6.69
N THR A 458 11.02 -13.67 -7.57
CA THR A 458 11.71 -13.41 -8.84
C THR A 458 10.79 -12.66 -9.80
N GLN A 459 9.52 -13.07 -9.86
CA GLN A 459 8.53 -12.40 -10.68
C GLN A 459 8.21 -10.98 -10.14
N GLN A 460 8.12 -10.80 -8.83
CA GLN A 460 8.01 -9.46 -8.24
C GLN A 460 9.21 -8.56 -8.59
N LEU A 461 10.43 -9.13 -8.57
CA LEU A 461 11.63 -8.39 -8.94
C LEU A 461 11.61 -7.98 -10.42
N LEU A 462 11.15 -8.85 -11.31
CA LEU A 462 10.96 -8.54 -12.74
C LEU A 462 9.99 -7.35 -12.91
N PHE A 463 8.84 -7.39 -12.23
CA PHE A 463 7.82 -6.34 -12.31
C PHE A 463 8.35 -4.99 -11.79
N LEU A 464 9.07 -5.03 -10.67
CA LEU A 464 9.72 -3.86 -10.08
C LEU A 464 10.79 -3.27 -11.02
N ASN A 465 11.64 -4.11 -11.58
CA ASN A 465 12.69 -3.69 -12.50
C ASN A 465 12.10 -3.05 -13.77
N ALA A 466 11.04 -3.65 -14.34
CA ALA A 466 10.34 -3.10 -15.52
C ALA A 466 9.74 -1.71 -15.21
N PHE A 467 9.05 -1.58 -14.10
CA PHE A 467 8.49 -0.30 -13.66
C PHE A 467 9.57 0.77 -13.48
N ARG A 468 10.63 0.46 -12.73
CA ARG A 468 11.73 1.40 -12.47
C ARG A 468 12.46 1.82 -13.73
N TRP A 469 12.71 0.88 -14.64
CA TRP A 469 13.37 1.17 -15.92
C TRP A 469 12.55 2.14 -16.78
N ILE A 470 11.23 1.95 -16.86
CA ILE A 470 10.35 2.86 -17.60
C ILE A 470 10.38 4.26 -16.98
N VAL A 471 10.26 4.34 -15.65
CA VAL A 471 10.19 5.62 -14.94
C VAL A 471 11.51 6.36 -14.97
N SER A 472 12.66 5.67 -14.82
CA SER A 472 14.00 6.30 -14.88
C SER A 472 14.33 6.94 -16.22
N ARG A 473 13.64 6.55 -17.29
CA ARG A 473 13.78 7.10 -18.63
C ARG A 473 12.75 8.18 -18.99
N ASP A 474 12.05 8.74 -17.99
CA ASP A 474 11.11 9.83 -18.23
C ASP A 474 11.85 11.03 -18.84
N PRO A 475 11.37 11.61 -19.97
CA PRO A 475 11.95 12.82 -20.55
C PRO A 475 12.03 14.01 -19.58
N LYS A 476 11.26 13.98 -18.49
CA LYS A 476 11.29 14.98 -17.41
C LYS A 476 12.47 14.79 -16.44
N GLY A 477 13.27 13.74 -16.62
CA GLY A 477 14.40 13.36 -15.79
C GLY A 477 14.16 12.09 -14.97
N ASP A 478 15.24 11.42 -14.57
CA ASP A 478 15.19 10.25 -13.71
C ASP A 478 14.79 10.66 -12.26
N PRO A 479 13.63 10.26 -11.76
CA PRO A 479 13.22 10.62 -10.41
C PRO A 479 13.98 9.88 -9.31
N PHE A 480 14.77 8.86 -9.67
CA PHE A 480 15.59 8.09 -8.73
C PHE A 480 17.05 8.57 -8.69
N ASP A 481 17.42 9.43 -9.63
CA ASP A 481 18.77 10.04 -9.67
C ASP A 481 18.86 11.19 -8.63
N LYS A 482 19.49 10.89 -7.47
CA LYS A 482 19.83 11.87 -6.42
C LYS A 482 21.12 11.48 -5.72
#